data_dfd8131cf497bc8d97e3dd04d694df76
#
_entry.id   dfd8131cf497bc8d97e3dd04d694df76
#
_cell.length_a   1.000
_cell.length_b   1.000
_cell.length_c   1.000
_cell.angle_alpha   90.00
_cell.angle_beta   90.00
_cell.angle_gamma   90.00
#
_symmetry.space_group_name_H-M   'P 1'
#
loop_
_entity.id
_entity.type
_entity.pdbx_description
1 polymer ?
#
loop_
_entity_poly.entity_id
_entity_poly.type
_entity_poly.pdbx_seq_one_letter_code
_entity_poly.pdbx_strand_id
1 'polypeptide(L)'
;NRAGTVKNVVMEGVQITSHQIYGGSIGGVVGYSWGTIENCSVSGSVSGTNCVGGVVGSQKAGSIIGCSSSAIVKGTRYVGGVAGEKWDTMTACYATGNVTLEINSSQNLSGGGLVGLNGGGPVLACYATGNVNSKGSSTGNVHIGGLLGDNYTVVTACYWKNNQEQGIGRNQHNTAPEATKVDGSVVTWQKAVDVMNTALQNAGSKWRYELNGALPTLRKQ
;
A
#
# COMPACT_ATOMS: atom_id res chain seq x y z
N ASN A 1 16.54 0.09 11.73
CA ASN A 1 16.63 -0.90 12.79
C ASN A 1 16.67 -2.29 12.19
N ARG A 2 17.73 -3.06 12.42
CA ARG A 2 17.80 -4.46 12.01
C ARG A 2 17.03 -5.28 13.04
N ALA A 3 15.90 -5.87 12.65
CA ALA A 3 15.03 -6.75 13.44
C ALA A 3 14.24 -6.09 14.61
N GLY A 4 14.02 -4.78 14.61
CA GLY A 4 13.14 -4.13 15.58
C GLY A 4 11.67 -4.17 15.19
N THR A 5 10.79 -3.86 16.14
CA THR A 5 9.36 -3.70 15.89
C THR A 5 8.90 -2.28 16.23
N VAL A 6 8.21 -1.64 15.29
CA VAL A 6 7.46 -0.41 15.51
C VAL A 6 5.98 -0.77 15.55
N LYS A 7 5.30 -0.50 16.66
CA LYS A 7 3.89 -0.90 16.81
C LYS A 7 3.05 0.14 17.55
N ASN A 8 1.75 0.13 17.25
CA ASN A 8 0.75 0.93 17.95
C ASN A 8 1.02 2.44 17.83
N VAL A 9 1.52 2.90 16.66
CA VAL A 9 1.78 4.31 16.41
C VAL A 9 0.60 4.90 15.64
N VAL A 10 0.03 5.96 16.17
CA VAL A 10 -1.01 6.76 15.51
C VAL A 10 -0.46 8.14 15.21
N MET A 11 -0.42 8.50 13.94
CA MET A 11 0.06 9.79 13.45
C MET A 11 -1.10 10.53 12.77
N GLU A 12 -1.60 11.56 13.41
CA GLU A 12 -2.75 12.32 12.92
C GLU A 12 -2.35 13.69 12.36
N GLY A 13 -2.91 14.05 11.21
CA GLY A 13 -2.74 15.36 10.60
C GLY A 13 -1.28 15.68 10.22
N VAL A 14 -0.45 14.67 9.95
CA VAL A 14 0.97 14.89 9.66
C VAL A 14 1.15 15.68 8.36
N GLN A 15 2.20 16.49 8.32
CA GLN A 15 2.66 17.18 7.12
C GLN A 15 4.15 16.90 6.94
N ILE A 16 4.46 15.82 6.22
CA ILE A 16 5.83 15.38 5.99
C ILE A 16 6.20 15.68 4.55
N THR A 17 7.24 16.47 4.35
CA THR A 17 7.77 16.80 3.03
C THR A 17 9.28 16.68 3.02
N SER A 18 9.81 16.00 2.00
CA SER A 18 11.26 15.94 1.77
C SER A 18 11.58 16.37 0.35
N HIS A 19 12.55 17.25 0.22
CA HIS A 19 13.07 17.76 -1.05
C HIS A 19 14.38 17.07 -1.47
N GLN A 20 14.77 15.98 -0.81
CA GLN A 20 16.01 15.27 -1.19
C GLN A 20 15.87 14.62 -2.56
N ILE A 21 16.73 15.01 -3.49
CA ILE A 21 16.73 14.55 -4.88
C ILE A 21 17.24 13.10 -5.01
N TYR A 22 18.06 12.62 -4.07
CA TYR A 22 18.66 11.29 -4.12
C TYR A 22 18.37 10.46 -2.87
N GLY A 23 17.82 9.25 -3.06
CA GLY A 23 17.89 8.13 -2.11
C GLY A 23 17.01 8.18 -0.86
N GLY A 24 16.17 9.18 -0.67
CA GLY A 24 15.32 9.27 0.54
C GLY A 24 14.08 8.37 0.48
N SER A 25 13.92 7.49 1.48
CA SER A 25 12.67 6.77 1.73
C SER A 25 11.86 7.50 2.78
N ILE A 26 10.60 7.80 2.51
CA ILE A 26 9.75 8.64 3.33
C ILE A 26 8.45 7.93 3.66
N GLY A 27 8.15 7.85 4.95
CA GLY A 27 6.89 7.33 5.46
C GLY A 27 6.42 8.12 6.67
N GLY A 28 5.13 8.10 6.92
CA GLY A 28 4.54 8.78 8.06
C GLY A 28 4.99 8.24 9.41
N VAL A 29 5.34 6.95 9.49
CA VAL A 29 5.87 6.29 10.69
C VAL A 29 7.35 5.97 10.54
N VAL A 30 7.76 5.37 9.41
CA VAL A 30 9.14 4.90 9.21
C VAL A 30 9.59 5.23 7.79
N GLY A 31 10.71 5.91 7.62
CA GLY A 31 11.32 6.12 6.31
C GLY A 31 11.86 4.82 5.72
N TYR A 32 12.70 4.10 6.48
CA TYR A 32 13.38 2.88 6.05
C TYR A 32 13.41 1.82 7.16
N SER A 33 12.95 0.59 6.85
CA SER A 33 12.82 -0.48 7.85
C SER A 33 13.42 -1.82 7.40
N TRP A 34 14.04 -2.51 8.36
CA TRP A 34 14.43 -3.94 8.30
C TRP A 34 13.65 -4.77 9.33
N GLY A 35 12.62 -4.22 9.93
CA GLY A 35 11.86 -4.83 11.01
C GLY A 35 10.36 -4.79 10.78
N THR A 36 9.62 -5.27 11.75
CA THR A 36 8.16 -5.34 11.70
C THR A 36 7.53 -3.99 12.02
N ILE A 37 6.50 -3.62 11.24
CA ILE A 37 5.64 -2.47 11.48
C ILE A 37 4.22 -3.01 11.70
N GLU A 38 3.70 -2.84 12.90
CA GLU A 38 2.43 -3.45 13.29
C GLU A 38 1.48 -2.42 13.91
N ASN A 39 0.20 -2.48 13.53
CA ASN A 39 -0.87 -1.66 14.11
C ASN A 39 -0.53 -0.17 14.11
N CYS A 40 -0.09 0.35 12.97
CA CYS A 40 0.23 1.77 12.82
C CYS A 40 -0.75 2.44 11.86
N SER A 41 -1.16 3.66 12.17
CA SER A 41 -2.06 4.44 11.33
C SER A 41 -1.54 5.85 11.09
N VAL A 42 -1.80 6.36 9.88
CA VAL A 42 -1.34 7.69 9.46
C VAL A 42 -2.45 8.44 8.74
N SER A 43 -2.65 9.72 9.11
CA SER A 43 -3.48 10.66 8.37
C SER A 43 -2.73 11.96 8.11
N GLY A 44 -3.16 12.75 7.12
CA GLY A 44 -2.53 14.01 6.73
C GLY A 44 -1.88 13.93 5.35
N SER A 45 -0.60 14.33 5.21
CA SER A 45 0.11 14.30 3.93
C SER A 45 1.57 13.87 4.09
N VAL A 46 2.03 13.03 3.14
CA VAL A 46 3.42 12.56 3.04
C VAL A 46 3.91 12.78 1.62
N SER A 47 4.99 13.52 1.44
CA SER A 47 5.54 13.82 0.10
C SER A 47 7.06 13.70 0.04
N GLY A 48 7.55 13.28 -1.11
CA GLY A 48 8.99 13.11 -1.35
C GLY A 48 9.32 12.64 -2.77
N THR A 49 10.55 12.20 -3.00
CA THR A 49 11.01 11.93 -4.37
C THR A 49 11.17 10.45 -4.71
N ASN A 50 11.61 9.61 -3.81
CA ASN A 50 11.97 8.22 -4.16
C ASN A 50 10.90 7.22 -3.69
N CYS A 51 11.12 6.53 -2.58
CA CYS A 51 10.15 5.59 -2.02
C CYS A 51 9.25 6.33 -1.01
N VAL A 52 8.01 6.59 -1.37
CA VAL A 52 7.09 7.36 -0.53
C VAL A 52 5.86 6.53 -0.19
N GLY A 53 5.63 6.32 1.10
CA GLY A 53 4.45 5.61 1.60
C GLY A 53 3.77 6.34 2.74
N GLY A 54 2.48 6.18 2.89
CA GLY A 54 1.76 6.80 3.99
C GLY A 54 2.25 6.32 5.35
N VAL A 55 2.61 5.04 5.49
CA VAL A 55 3.15 4.44 6.73
C VAL A 55 4.67 4.28 6.64
N VAL A 56 5.17 3.63 5.58
CA VAL A 56 6.60 3.32 5.42
C VAL A 56 7.08 3.66 4.01
N GLY A 57 8.24 4.31 3.91
CA GLY A 57 8.87 4.60 2.62
C GLY A 57 9.39 3.33 1.95
N SER A 58 10.33 2.64 2.58
CA SER A 58 10.90 1.39 2.11
C SER A 58 11.06 0.39 3.24
N GLN A 59 10.49 -0.82 3.04
CA GLN A 59 10.65 -1.96 3.95
C GLN A 59 11.44 -3.05 3.25
N LYS A 60 12.59 -3.45 3.82
CA LYS A 60 13.51 -4.43 3.24
C LYS A 60 13.39 -5.82 3.86
N ALA A 61 12.96 -5.92 5.11
CA ALA A 61 12.69 -7.16 5.81
C ALA A 61 11.70 -6.96 6.95
N GLY A 62 11.20 -8.03 7.54
CA GLY A 62 10.14 -8.01 8.54
C GLY A 62 8.77 -7.85 7.87
N SER A 63 7.72 -7.61 8.63
CA SER A 63 6.36 -7.60 8.13
C SER A 63 5.68 -6.25 8.32
N ILE A 64 4.74 -5.91 7.44
CA ILE A 64 3.79 -4.81 7.64
C ILE A 64 2.43 -5.43 7.95
N ILE A 65 1.92 -5.26 9.17
CA ILE A 65 0.74 -5.97 9.64
C ILE A 65 -0.26 -5.01 10.29
N GLY A 66 -1.52 -5.08 9.89
CA GLY A 66 -2.60 -4.32 10.52
C GLY A 66 -2.41 -2.80 10.42
N CYS A 67 -1.72 -2.32 9.40
CA CYS A 67 -1.43 -0.90 9.23
C CYS A 67 -2.41 -0.23 8.27
N SER A 68 -2.67 1.05 8.50
CA SER A 68 -3.58 1.83 7.66
C SER A 68 -3.07 3.24 7.36
N SER A 69 -3.51 3.78 6.24
CA SER A 69 -3.22 5.17 5.88
C SER A 69 -4.40 5.84 5.20
N SER A 70 -4.80 6.99 5.70
CA SER A 70 -5.67 7.95 5.02
C SER A 70 -4.92 9.19 4.52
N ALA A 71 -3.59 9.18 4.63
CA ALA A 71 -2.75 10.29 4.19
C ALA A 71 -2.76 10.46 2.67
N ILE A 72 -2.71 11.71 2.21
CA ILE A 72 -2.43 12.03 0.81
C ILE A 72 -0.93 11.81 0.57
N VAL A 73 -0.60 10.90 -0.34
CA VAL A 73 0.78 10.54 -0.62
C VAL A 73 1.20 11.05 -2.00
N LYS A 74 2.34 11.74 -2.07
CA LYS A 74 2.90 12.25 -3.34
C LYS A 74 4.36 11.88 -3.47
N GLY A 75 4.77 11.46 -4.65
CA GLY A 75 6.17 11.11 -4.89
C GLY A 75 6.48 10.84 -6.34
N THR A 76 7.74 10.43 -6.63
CA THR A 76 8.22 10.32 -8.00
C THR A 76 8.45 8.87 -8.44
N ARG A 77 9.08 8.02 -7.63
CA ARG A 77 9.55 6.72 -8.12
C ARG A 77 8.66 5.55 -7.69
N TYR A 78 8.62 5.23 -6.41
CA TYR A 78 7.77 4.18 -5.84
C TYR A 78 6.85 4.82 -4.83
N VAL A 79 5.58 4.94 -5.18
CA VAL A 79 4.60 5.70 -4.37
C VAL A 79 3.41 4.82 -4.03
N GLY A 80 3.12 4.67 -2.75
CA GLY A 80 1.99 3.86 -2.30
C GLY A 80 1.29 4.41 -1.06
N GLY A 81 0.01 4.14 -0.94
CA GLY A 81 -0.79 4.65 0.17
C GLY A 81 -0.31 4.16 1.54
N VAL A 82 0.19 2.92 1.64
CA VAL A 82 0.82 2.36 2.85
C VAL A 82 2.33 2.32 2.72
N ALA A 83 2.86 1.73 1.65
CA ALA A 83 4.29 1.55 1.46
C ALA A 83 4.75 2.02 0.07
N GLY A 84 5.85 2.78 -0.01
CA GLY A 84 6.48 3.10 -1.29
C GLY A 84 7.05 1.85 -1.93
N GLU A 85 7.84 1.11 -1.18
CA GLU A 85 8.50 -0.14 -1.57
C GLU A 85 8.44 -1.16 -0.43
N LYS A 86 8.19 -2.44 -0.74
CA LYS A 86 8.25 -3.53 0.24
C LYS A 86 8.87 -4.79 -0.34
N TRP A 87 9.64 -5.53 0.50
CA TRP A 87 10.38 -6.75 0.13
C TRP A 87 10.04 -7.96 1.00
N ASP A 88 9.15 -7.84 1.96
CA ASP A 88 8.69 -8.93 2.82
C ASP A 88 7.15 -8.89 2.94
N THR A 89 6.56 -9.59 3.88
CA THR A 89 5.12 -9.82 3.99
C THR A 89 4.33 -8.53 4.30
N MET A 90 3.16 -8.39 3.67
CA MET A 90 2.14 -7.40 4.05
C MET A 90 0.81 -8.10 4.29
N THR A 91 0.22 -7.91 5.48
CA THR A 91 -1.01 -8.59 5.88
C THR A 91 -1.97 -7.62 6.55
N ALA A 92 -3.25 -7.68 6.18
CA ALA A 92 -4.34 -6.91 6.80
C ALA A 92 -4.02 -5.40 6.83
N CYS A 93 -3.64 -4.83 5.69
CA CYS A 93 -3.35 -3.41 5.57
C CYS A 93 -4.30 -2.71 4.60
N TYR A 94 -4.54 -1.42 4.80
CA TYR A 94 -5.37 -0.68 3.86
C TYR A 94 -4.97 0.79 3.70
N ALA A 95 -5.33 1.37 2.55
CA ALA A 95 -5.16 2.79 2.27
C ALA A 95 -6.44 3.40 1.71
N THR A 96 -6.80 4.59 2.22
CA THR A 96 -7.96 5.36 1.76
C THR A 96 -7.58 6.74 1.21
N GLY A 97 -6.35 7.18 1.45
CA GLY A 97 -5.82 8.45 0.95
C GLY A 97 -5.43 8.38 -0.52
N ASN A 98 -5.51 9.51 -1.20
CA ASN A 98 -5.11 9.62 -2.61
C ASN A 98 -3.60 9.51 -2.78
N VAL A 99 -3.18 8.86 -3.86
CA VAL A 99 -1.79 8.72 -4.26
C VAL A 99 -1.54 9.50 -5.55
N THR A 100 -0.47 10.30 -5.60
CA THR A 100 -0.05 11.02 -6.80
C THR A 100 1.39 10.68 -7.15
N LEU A 101 1.57 10.11 -8.33
CA LEU A 101 2.88 9.86 -8.93
C LEU A 101 3.29 11.08 -9.77
N GLU A 102 4.31 11.80 -9.34
CA GLU A 102 4.87 12.94 -10.07
C GLU A 102 5.92 12.44 -11.07
N ILE A 103 5.58 12.48 -12.35
CA ILE A 103 6.40 11.94 -13.43
C ILE A 103 7.34 13.02 -13.94
N ASN A 104 8.61 12.94 -13.58
CA ASN A 104 9.63 13.92 -13.96
C ASN A 104 10.99 13.28 -14.27
N SER A 105 11.04 11.99 -14.53
CA SER A 105 12.30 11.27 -14.75
C SER A 105 12.17 10.24 -15.88
N SER A 106 13.31 9.78 -16.40
CA SER A 106 13.42 8.69 -17.38
C SER A 106 13.49 7.29 -16.74
N GLN A 107 13.36 7.20 -15.42
CA GLN A 107 13.42 5.92 -14.69
C GLN A 107 12.08 5.19 -14.73
N ASN A 108 12.07 3.92 -14.34
CA ASN A 108 10.83 3.18 -14.09
C ASN A 108 10.14 3.71 -12.83
N LEU A 109 8.88 4.05 -12.98
CA LEU A 109 8.06 4.68 -11.95
C LEU A 109 6.87 3.78 -11.65
N SER A 110 6.54 3.62 -10.38
CA SER A 110 5.42 2.76 -9.98
C SER A 110 4.57 3.41 -8.89
N GLY A 111 3.29 3.55 -9.18
CA GLY A 111 2.29 4.08 -8.26
C GLY A 111 1.18 3.08 -7.96
N GLY A 112 0.88 2.84 -6.70
CA GLY A 112 -0.21 1.96 -6.27
C GLY A 112 -1.03 2.56 -5.14
N GLY A 113 -2.33 2.27 -5.12
CA GLY A 113 -3.18 2.73 -4.02
C GLY A 113 -2.73 2.23 -2.65
N LEU A 114 -2.11 1.05 -2.59
CA LEU A 114 -1.55 0.45 -1.38
C LEU A 114 -0.01 0.49 -1.38
N VAL A 115 0.63 -0.04 -2.43
CA VAL A 115 2.09 -0.18 -2.54
C VAL A 115 2.57 0.23 -3.93
N GLY A 116 3.63 1.05 -4.01
CA GLY A 116 4.28 1.40 -5.26
C GLY A 116 4.99 0.21 -5.89
N LEU A 117 5.98 -0.38 -5.19
CA LEU A 117 6.72 -1.57 -5.60
C LEU A 117 6.58 -2.70 -4.57
N ASN A 118 5.96 -3.80 -4.97
CA ASN A 118 5.95 -5.06 -4.26
C ASN A 118 7.05 -5.98 -4.80
N GLY A 119 8.26 -5.85 -4.28
CA GLY A 119 9.45 -6.56 -4.75
C GLY A 119 9.60 -7.97 -4.17
N GLY A 120 9.02 -8.27 -3.02
CA GLY A 120 9.11 -9.56 -2.35
C GLY A 120 8.07 -9.76 -1.25
N GLY A 121 7.87 -11.01 -0.85
CA GLY A 121 6.91 -11.44 0.16
C GLY A 121 5.44 -11.22 -0.23
N PRO A 122 4.52 -12.06 0.20
CA PRO A 122 3.11 -11.99 -0.20
C PRO A 122 2.39 -10.73 0.32
N VAL A 123 1.33 -10.35 -0.39
CA VAL A 123 0.32 -9.39 0.05
C VAL A 123 -0.98 -10.13 0.31
N LEU A 124 -1.44 -10.11 1.54
CA LEU A 124 -2.60 -10.89 2.00
C LEU A 124 -3.67 -9.99 2.60
N ALA A 125 -4.89 -10.13 2.11
CA ALA A 125 -6.09 -9.51 2.65
C ALA A 125 -5.92 -8.00 2.88
N CYS A 126 -5.59 -7.28 1.82
CA CYS A 126 -5.36 -5.83 1.85
C CYS A 126 -6.30 -5.10 0.89
N TYR A 127 -6.54 -3.81 1.13
CA TYR A 127 -7.32 -3.05 0.17
C TYR A 127 -6.89 -1.59 0.01
N ALA A 128 -7.33 -0.95 -1.10
CA ALA A 128 -7.13 0.47 -1.36
C ALA A 128 -8.36 1.13 -1.98
N THR A 129 -8.69 2.34 -1.52
CA THR A 129 -9.82 3.12 -2.06
C THR A 129 -9.46 4.52 -2.53
N GLY A 130 -8.32 5.06 -2.11
CA GLY A 130 -7.84 6.36 -2.57
C GLY A 130 -7.52 6.35 -4.07
N ASN A 131 -7.85 7.43 -4.76
CA ASN A 131 -7.53 7.57 -6.18
C ASN A 131 -6.02 7.58 -6.42
N VAL A 132 -5.60 6.92 -7.50
CA VAL A 132 -4.20 6.89 -7.92
C VAL A 132 -4.08 7.71 -9.20
N ASN A 133 -3.33 8.80 -9.14
CA ASN A 133 -3.18 9.74 -10.24
C ASN A 133 -1.69 9.86 -10.63
N SER A 134 -1.46 10.23 -11.88
CA SER A 134 -0.13 10.61 -12.37
C SER A 134 -0.15 12.03 -12.90
N LYS A 135 0.95 12.76 -12.72
CA LYS A 135 1.11 14.12 -13.21
C LYS A 135 2.48 14.28 -13.85
N GLY A 136 2.54 14.77 -15.08
CA GLY A 136 3.77 14.92 -15.85
C GLY A 136 3.91 13.86 -16.94
N SER A 137 5.10 13.75 -17.52
CA SER A 137 5.44 12.77 -18.55
C SER A 137 6.81 12.16 -18.32
N SER A 138 6.99 10.90 -18.74
CA SER A 138 8.26 10.17 -18.67
C SER A 138 8.60 9.55 -20.01
N THR A 139 9.89 9.39 -20.27
CA THR A 139 10.40 8.52 -21.35
C THR A 139 10.65 7.10 -20.86
N GLY A 140 10.60 6.85 -19.54
CA GLY A 140 10.69 5.52 -18.93
C GLY A 140 9.31 4.87 -18.77
N ASN A 141 9.30 3.63 -18.26
CA ASN A 141 8.08 2.90 -18.01
C ASN A 141 7.36 3.45 -16.77
N VAL A 142 6.05 3.62 -16.88
CA VAL A 142 5.19 4.04 -15.77
C VAL A 142 4.13 2.97 -15.51
N HIS A 143 4.12 2.41 -14.30
CA HIS A 143 3.18 1.38 -13.90
C HIS A 143 2.27 1.90 -12.79
N ILE A 144 0.98 1.95 -13.07
CA ILE A 144 -0.03 2.47 -12.13
C ILE A 144 -1.11 1.42 -11.95
N GLY A 145 -1.41 1.09 -10.70
CA GLY A 145 -2.48 0.19 -10.33
C GLY A 145 -3.33 0.69 -9.17
N GLY A 146 -4.57 0.29 -9.13
CA GLY A 146 -5.49 0.66 -8.05
C GLY A 146 -5.06 0.15 -6.67
N LEU A 147 -4.27 -0.92 -6.64
CA LEU A 147 -3.71 -1.54 -5.45
C LEU A 147 -2.18 -1.49 -5.44
N LEU A 148 -1.53 -2.07 -6.46
CA LEU A 148 -0.07 -2.16 -6.59
C LEU A 148 0.41 -1.54 -7.91
N GLY A 149 1.52 -0.80 -7.90
CA GLY A 149 2.16 -0.32 -9.12
C GLY A 149 2.87 -1.45 -9.86
N ASP A 150 3.92 -1.99 -9.26
CA ASP A 150 4.65 -3.18 -9.72
C ASP A 150 4.50 -4.33 -8.73
N ASN A 151 4.35 -5.55 -9.24
CA ASN A 151 4.21 -6.76 -8.43
C ASN A 151 5.12 -7.90 -8.91
N TYR A 152 5.89 -8.48 -7.99
CA TYR A 152 6.80 -9.60 -8.21
C TYR A 152 6.47 -10.84 -7.38
N THR A 153 5.32 -10.87 -6.67
CA THR A 153 5.01 -11.93 -5.72
C THR A 153 3.51 -12.23 -5.64
N VAL A 154 3.14 -13.16 -4.78
CA VAL A 154 1.75 -13.60 -4.59
C VAL A 154 0.91 -12.48 -3.97
N VAL A 155 -0.29 -12.30 -4.52
CA VAL A 155 -1.33 -11.40 -4.00
C VAL A 155 -2.59 -12.22 -3.78
N THR A 156 -3.09 -12.25 -2.55
CA THR A 156 -4.23 -13.08 -2.15
C THR A 156 -5.29 -12.26 -1.44
N ALA A 157 -6.55 -12.44 -1.84
CA ALA A 157 -7.73 -11.82 -1.23
C ALA A 157 -7.60 -10.30 -1.08
N CYS A 158 -7.13 -9.60 -2.10
CA CYS A 158 -6.91 -8.16 -2.09
C CYS A 158 -7.93 -7.41 -2.96
N TYR A 159 -8.27 -6.18 -2.56
CA TYR A 159 -9.37 -5.45 -3.20
C TYR A 159 -9.02 -3.98 -3.45
N TRP A 160 -9.64 -3.39 -4.49
CA TRP A 160 -9.58 -1.95 -4.69
C TRP A 160 -10.92 -1.38 -5.15
N LYS A 161 -11.13 -0.09 -4.85
CA LYS A 161 -12.26 0.69 -5.33
C LYS A 161 -11.81 2.13 -5.55
N ASN A 162 -11.26 2.42 -6.71
CA ASN A 162 -10.80 3.75 -7.07
C ASN A 162 -10.87 3.98 -8.59
N ASN A 163 -10.24 5.05 -9.09
CA ASN A 163 -10.25 5.46 -10.49
C ASN A 163 -9.47 4.54 -11.44
N GLN A 164 -8.76 3.53 -10.96
CA GLN A 164 -7.99 2.62 -11.80
C GLN A 164 -8.84 1.41 -12.26
N GLU A 165 -8.71 1.04 -13.54
CA GLU A 165 -9.37 -0.16 -14.08
C GLU A 165 -8.62 -1.44 -13.71
N GLN A 166 -7.31 -1.36 -13.53
CA GLN A 166 -6.47 -2.47 -13.14
C GLN A 166 -6.00 -2.31 -11.68
N GLY A 167 -6.06 -3.39 -10.91
CA GLY A 167 -5.55 -3.41 -9.54
C GLY A 167 -4.03 -3.38 -9.47
N ILE A 168 -3.36 -3.93 -10.49
CA ILE A 168 -1.90 -4.04 -10.57
C ILE A 168 -1.44 -3.46 -11.92
N GLY A 169 -0.56 -2.46 -11.87
CA GLY A 169 -0.05 -1.78 -13.06
C GLY A 169 0.85 -2.68 -13.91
N ARG A 170 1.76 -3.44 -13.27
CA ARG A 170 2.55 -4.48 -13.91
C ARG A 170 2.69 -5.70 -12.98
N ASN A 171 2.33 -6.88 -13.48
CA ASN A 171 2.54 -8.13 -12.75
C ASN A 171 3.69 -8.93 -13.38
N GLN A 172 4.74 -9.16 -12.61
CA GLN A 172 5.91 -9.95 -12.99
C GLN A 172 5.90 -11.34 -12.32
N HIS A 173 4.89 -11.63 -11.51
CA HIS A 173 4.71 -12.94 -10.89
C HIS A 173 4.02 -13.91 -11.86
N ASN A 174 4.40 -15.19 -11.83
CA ASN A 174 3.90 -16.19 -12.77
C ASN A 174 2.45 -16.62 -12.51
N THR A 175 1.90 -16.36 -11.31
CA THR A 175 0.50 -16.66 -11.00
C THR A 175 -0.36 -15.43 -11.14
N ALA A 176 -1.61 -15.62 -11.55
CA ALA A 176 -2.59 -14.55 -11.56
C ALA A 176 -2.80 -14.02 -10.13
N PRO A 177 -2.76 -12.70 -9.93
CA PRO A 177 -2.99 -12.13 -8.61
C PRO A 177 -4.48 -12.21 -8.23
N GLU A 178 -4.77 -12.56 -7.00
CA GLU A 178 -6.14 -12.47 -6.43
C GLU A 178 -6.40 -11.03 -5.97
N ALA A 179 -6.48 -10.13 -6.93
CA ALA A 179 -6.85 -8.74 -6.73
C ALA A 179 -8.16 -8.46 -7.48
N THR A 180 -9.17 -7.93 -6.79
CA THR A 180 -10.52 -7.78 -7.32
C THR A 180 -11.05 -6.36 -7.11
N LYS A 181 -11.64 -5.77 -8.17
CA LYS A 181 -12.29 -4.46 -8.09
C LYS A 181 -13.65 -4.60 -7.38
N VAL A 182 -13.87 -3.76 -6.38
CA VAL A 182 -15.19 -3.64 -5.74
C VAL A 182 -16.05 -2.71 -6.59
N ASP A 183 -17.06 -3.27 -7.25
CA ASP A 183 -17.98 -2.54 -8.12
C ASP A 183 -19.26 -2.08 -7.43
N GLY A 184 -19.54 -2.63 -6.24
CA GLY A 184 -20.70 -2.32 -5.43
C GLY A 184 -21.97 -3.10 -5.80
N SER A 185 -21.92 -3.90 -6.87
CA SER A 185 -23.03 -4.73 -7.34
C SER A 185 -22.71 -6.23 -7.24
N VAL A 186 -21.81 -6.72 -8.05
CA VAL A 186 -21.36 -8.14 -8.04
C VAL A 186 -20.35 -8.37 -6.93
N VAL A 187 -19.37 -7.49 -6.79
CA VAL A 187 -18.37 -7.49 -5.73
C VAL A 187 -18.64 -6.35 -4.76
N THR A 188 -19.27 -6.65 -3.65
CA THR A 188 -19.56 -5.70 -2.57
C THR A 188 -18.47 -5.73 -1.51
N TRP A 189 -18.40 -4.68 -0.67
CA TRP A 189 -17.49 -4.69 0.48
C TRP A 189 -17.79 -5.82 1.46
N GLN A 190 -19.06 -6.23 1.63
CA GLN A 190 -19.38 -7.37 2.50
C GLN A 190 -18.75 -8.67 1.98
N LYS A 191 -18.90 -8.97 0.67
CA LYS A 191 -18.24 -10.14 0.06
C LYS A 191 -16.71 -10.06 0.18
N ALA A 192 -16.13 -8.89 -0.03
CA ALA A 192 -14.69 -8.67 0.11
C ALA A 192 -14.23 -8.95 1.55
N VAL A 193 -14.95 -8.45 2.55
CA VAL A 193 -14.68 -8.71 3.98
C VAL A 193 -14.72 -10.19 4.30
N ASP A 194 -15.72 -10.92 3.82
CA ASP A 194 -15.88 -12.35 4.08
C ASP A 194 -14.67 -13.14 3.51
N VAL A 195 -14.24 -12.83 2.30
CA VAL A 195 -13.07 -13.48 1.66
C VAL A 195 -11.76 -13.08 2.34
N MET A 196 -11.55 -11.79 2.65
CA MET A 196 -10.37 -11.32 3.38
C MET A 196 -10.26 -11.99 4.76
N ASN A 197 -11.37 -12.09 5.49
CA ASN A 197 -11.40 -12.73 6.82
C ASN A 197 -11.14 -14.24 6.76
N THR A 198 -11.65 -14.92 5.75
CA THR A 198 -11.33 -16.33 5.50
C THR A 198 -9.83 -16.53 5.24
N ALA A 199 -9.25 -15.69 4.38
CA ALA A 199 -7.82 -15.74 4.08
C ALA A 199 -6.95 -15.43 5.31
N LEU A 200 -7.35 -14.44 6.13
CA LEU A 200 -6.67 -14.12 7.39
C LEU A 200 -6.78 -15.25 8.41
N GLN A 201 -7.93 -15.92 8.50
CA GLN A 201 -8.10 -17.07 9.38
C GLN A 201 -7.22 -18.25 8.97
N ASN A 202 -7.19 -18.56 7.68
CA ASN A 202 -6.35 -19.64 7.12
C ASN A 202 -4.85 -19.37 7.34
N ALA A 203 -4.44 -18.10 7.36
CA ALA A 203 -3.08 -17.68 7.67
C ALA A 203 -2.77 -17.57 9.17
N GLY A 204 -3.70 -17.93 10.07
CA GLY A 204 -3.53 -17.82 11.53
C GLY A 204 -3.42 -16.39 12.05
N SER A 205 -3.87 -15.41 11.27
CA SER A 205 -3.84 -14.00 11.66
C SER A 205 -4.87 -13.70 12.74
N LYS A 206 -4.48 -12.82 13.67
CA LYS A 206 -5.41 -12.27 14.68
C LYS A 206 -6.19 -11.05 14.18
N TRP A 207 -5.94 -10.59 12.98
CA TRP A 207 -6.64 -9.45 12.40
C TRP A 207 -7.90 -9.88 11.68
N ARG A 208 -8.96 -9.06 11.80
CA ARG A 208 -10.22 -9.23 11.07
C ARG A 208 -10.71 -7.88 10.56
N TYR A 209 -11.39 -7.90 9.43
CA TYR A 209 -12.14 -6.76 8.92
C TYR A 209 -13.59 -6.80 9.42
N GLU A 210 -14.11 -5.64 9.77
CA GLU A 210 -15.52 -5.41 10.10
C GLU A 210 -16.07 -4.30 9.21
N LEU A 211 -17.28 -4.51 8.68
CA LEU A 211 -17.97 -3.50 7.85
C LEU A 211 -19.02 -2.80 8.70
N ASN A 212 -18.60 -1.79 9.46
CA ASN A 212 -19.49 -0.99 10.34
C ASN A 212 -19.84 0.38 9.71
N GLY A 213 -19.67 0.53 8.40
CA GLY A 213 -19.91 1.76 7.65
C GLY A 213 -19.68 1.54 6.16
N ALA A 214 -19.26 2.59 5.45
CA ALA A 214 -19.06 2.53 4.01
C ALA A 214 -17.81 1.73 3.59
N LEU A 215 -16.81 1.60 4.46
CA LEU A 215 -15.55 0.91 4.20
C LEU A 215 -15.21 -0.05 5.35
N PRO A 216 -14.49 -1.16 5.04
CA PRO A 216 -14.01 -2.07 6.07
C PRO A 216 -13.00 -1.40 7.01
N THR A 217 -13.08 -1.73 8.28
CA THR A 217 -12.11 -1.34 9.30
C THR A 217 -11.45 -2.56 9.93
N LEU A 218 -10.23 -2.40 10.44
CA LEU A 218 -9.48 -3.49 11.06
C LEU A 218 -9.71 -3.57 12.56
N ARG A 219 -9.85 -4.80 13.04
CA ARG A 219 -9.88 -5.13 14.46
C ARG A 219 -8.91 -6.28 14.75
N LYS A 220 -8.17 -6.18 15.85
CA LYS A 220 -7.34 -7.27 16.37
C LYS A 220 -8.15 -8.07 17.38
N GLN A 221 -8.23 -9.39 17.18
CA GLN A 221 -8.87 -10.34 18.10
C GLN A 221 -7.91 -10.74 19.24
#